data_843c9cf558bcf50832d0bc72fe6b104d
#
_entry.id   843c9cf558bcf50832d0bc72fe6b104d
#
_cell.length_a   1.000
_cell.length_b   1.000
_cell.length_c   1.000
_cell.angle_alpha   90.00
_cell.angle_beta   90.00
_cell.angle_gamma   90.00
#
_symmetry.space_group_name_H-M   'P 1'
#
loop_
_entity.id
_entity.type
_entity.pdbx_description
1 polymer ?
#
loop_
_entity_poly.entity_id
_entity_poly.type
_entity_poly.pdbx_seq_one_letter_code
_entity_poly.pdbx_strand_id
1 'polypeptide(L)'
;MLARRELSEAQVRQRLARRQHDPESIDTAIERLKAERAIDDQRVAGAIARTQTAVRGRGRLRVKRQIEAAGISSAVAERAVDEVFQDVDPDALLHAALDRRLRGRTELTDRDRARLYRYLLGQGFDSDRVLAVLRGVGRT
;
A
#
# COMPACT_ATOMS: atom_id res chain seq x y z
N MET A 1 -8.26 0.69 23.67
CA MET A 1 -7.89 -0.68 23.22
C MET A 1 -7.16 -0.61 21.90
N LEU A 2 -5.95 -1.13 21.85
CA LEU A 2 -5.19 -1.16 20.61
C LEU A 2 -5.76 -2.24 19.70
N ALA A 3 -6.09 -1.86 18.46
CA ALA A 3 -6.51 -2.82 17.47
C ALA A 3 -5.35 -3.79 17.19
N ARG A 4 -5.61 -5.09 17.28
CA ARG A 4 -4.61 -6.08 16.92
C ARG A 4 -4.38 -6.06 15.42
N ARG A 5 -3.12 -5.94 15.06
CA ARG A 5 -2.72 -6.05 13.67
C ARG A 5 -2.83 -7.50 13.24
N GLU A 6 -3.62 -7.77 12.22
CA GLU A 6 -3.72 -9.11 11.67
C GLU A 6 -2.46 -9.46 10.90
N LEU A 7 -2.09 -10.73 10.94
CA LEU A 7 -0.90 -11.24 10.27
C LEU A 7 -1.30 -12.06 9.04
N SER A 8 -0.50 -11.94 7.98
CA SER A 8 -0.62 -12.81 6.81
C SER A 8 -0.14 -14.21 7.14
N GLU A 9 -0.50 -15.19 6.29
CA GLU A 9 -0.01 -16.56 6.42
C GLU A 9 1.52 -16.59 6.47
N ALA A 10 2.18 -15.87 5.58
CA ALA A 10 3.64 -15.81 5.54
C ALA A 10 4.24 -15.27 6.83
N GLN A 11 3.63 -14.25 7.42
CA GLN A 11 4.09 -13.68 8.69
C GLN A 11 3.92 -14.64 9.85
N VAL A 12 2.82 -15.38 9.88
CA VAL A 12 2.61 -16.41 10.91
C VAL A 12 3.63 -17.53 10.77
N ARG A 13 3.87 -18.01 9.55
CA ARG A 13 4.91 -19.03 9.30
C ARG A 13 6.26 -18.56 9.79
N GLN A 14 6.64 -17.33 9.51
CA GLN A 14 7.91 -16.75 9.94
C GLN A 14 8.03 -16.70 11.46
N ARG A 15 6.96 -16.31 12.15
CA ARG A 15 6.96 -16.30 13.63
C ARG A 15 7.09 -17.68 14.23
N LEU A 16 6.39 -18.66 13.67
CA LEU A 16 6.48 -20.04 14.14
C LEU A 16 7.88 -20.63 13.89
N ALA A 17 8.47 -20.31 12.75
CA ALA A 17 9.85 -20.74 12.44
C ALA A 17 10.86 -20.13 13.42
N ARG A 18 10.70 -18.88 13.79
CA ARG A 18 11.55 -18.20 14.77
C ARG A 18 11.46 -18.82 16.17
N ARG A 19 10.32 -19.41 16.50
CA ARG A 19 10.13 -20.13 17.75
C ARG A 19 10.58 -21.59 17.66
N GLN A 20 11.26 -21.94 16.57
CA GLN A 20 11.88 -23.24 16.35
C GLN A 20 10.90 -24.42 16.24
N HIS A 21 9.67 -24.15 15.81
CA HIS A 21 8.76 -25.20 15.42
C HIS A 21 9.25 -25.86 14.12
N ASP A 22 9.05 -27.16 14.00
CA ASP A 22 9.45 -27.86 12.77
C ASP A 22 8.48 -27.55 11.62
N PRO A 23 8.93 -27.73 10.34
CA PRO A 23 8.08 -27.39 9.18
C PRO A 23 6.75 -28.13 9.14
N GLU A 24 6.72 -29.38 9.57
CA GLU A 24 5.51 -30.18 9.54
C GLU A 24 4.48 -29.67 10.55
N SER A 25 4.92 -29.32 11.75
CA SER A 25 4.06 -28.70 12.78
C SER A 25 3.55 -27.35 12.33
N ILE A 26 4.39 -26.56 11.64
CA ILE A 26 3.98 -25.27 11.09
C ILE A 26 2.88 -25.46 10.06
N ASP A 27 3.05 -26.39 9.11
CA ASP A 27 2.05 -26.65 8.08
C ASP A 27 0.71 -27.05 8.69
N THR A 28 0.73 -27.91 9.67
CA THR A 28 -0.49 -28.36 10.37
C THR A 28 -1.18 -27.18 11.07
N ALA A 29 -0.42 -26.36 11.77
CA ALA A 29 -0.95 -25.18 12.46
C ALA A 29 -1.55 -24.18 11.47
N ILE A 30 -0.89 -23.92 10.36
CA ILE A 30 -1.36 -22.99 9.34
C ILE A 30 -2.68 -23.48 8.73
N GLU A 31 -2.76 -24.74 8.35
CA GLU A 31 -3.99 -25.31 7.78
C GLU A 31 -5.17 -25.19 8.76
N ARG A 32 -4.93 -25.45 10.02
CA ARG A 32 -5.94 -25.30 11.06
C ARG A 32 -6.40 -23.85 11.22
N LEU A 33 -5.45 -22.92 11.26
CA LEU A 33 -5.76 -21.49 11.40
C LEU A 33 -6.53 -20.96 10.19
N LYS A 34 -6.20 -21.45 8.99
CA LYS A 34 -6.94 -21.10 7.78
C LYS A 34 -8.37 -21.64 7.81
N ALA A 35 -8.54 -22.89 8.23
CA ALA A 35 -9.86 -23.50 8.34
C ALA A 35 -10.75 -22.78 9.35
N GLU A 36 -10.17 -22.29 10.44
CA GLU A 36 -10.87 -21.51 11.47
C GLU A 36 -11.00 -20.03 11.10
N ARG A 37 -10.49 -19.61 9.94
CA ARG A 37 -10.44 -18.23 9.47
C ARG A 37 -9.69 -17.29 10.42
N ALA A 38 -8.78 -17.83 11.22
CA ALA A 38 -7.88 -17.03 12.02
C ALA A 38 -6.78 -16.40 11.17
N ILE A 39 -6.46 -17.02 10.03
CA ILE A 39 -5.58 -16.47 8.98
C ILE A 39 -6.38 -16.34 7.70
N ASP A 40 -6.36 -15.16 7.10
CA ASP A 40 -7.06 -14.88 5.84
C ASP A 40 -6.33 -13.75 5.12
N ASP A 41 -5.51 -14.10 4.14
CA ASP A 41 -4.71 -13.13 3.39
C ASP A 41 -5.56 -12.11 2.63
N GLN A 42 -6.75 -12.49 2.17
CA GLN A 42 -7.65 -11.55 1.51
C GLN A 42 -8.12 -10.46 2.49
N ARG A 43 -8.45 -10.86 3.71
CA ARG A 43 -8.86 -9.90 4.76
C ARG A 43 -7.70 -8.98 5.13
N VAL A 44 -6.50 -9.52 5.29
CA VAL A 44 -5.30 -8.74 5.61
C VAL A 44 -4.99 -7.77 4.48
N ALA A 45 -5.01 -8.24 3.23
CA ALA A 45 -4.76 -7.41 2.05
C ALA A 45 -5.75 -6.23 1.98
N GLY A 46 -7.02 -6.50 2.22
CA GLY A 46 -8.06 -5.45 2.25
C GLY A 46 -7.82 -4.41 3.32
N ALA A 47 -7.42 -4.83 4.52
CA ALA A 47 -7.11 -3.93 5.62
C ALA A 47 -5.91 -3.04 5.30
N ILE A 48 -4.85 -3.62 4.74
CA ILE A 48 -3.66 -2.86 4.32
C ILE A 48 -4.05 -1.85 3.23
N ALA A 49 -4.81 -2.29 2.23
CA ALA A 49 -5.23 -1.43 1.12
C ALA A 49 -6.02 -0.22 1.62
N ARG A 50 -6.97 -0.43 2.51
CA ARG A 50 -7.78 0.66 3.07
C ARG A 50 -6.92 1.64 3.88
N THR A 51 -6.04 1.14 4.74
CA THR A 51 -5.19 2.00 5.56
C THR A 51 -4.20 2.79 4.70
N GLN A 52 -3.53 2.13 3.75
CA GLN A 52 -2.56 2.80 2.88
C GLN A 52 -3.22 3.87 2.02
N THR A 53 -4.43 3.63 1.55
CA THR A 53 -5.17 4.57 0.70
C THR A 53 -5.84 5.69 1.51
N ALA A 54 -6.68 5.34 2.47
CA ALA A 54 -7.50 6.32 3.19
C ALA A 54 -6.70 7.11 4.23
N VAL A 55 -5.81 6.46 4.96
CA VAL A 55 -5.05 7.10 6.03
C VAL A 55 -3.74 7.70 5.52
N ARG A 56 -2.99 6.93 4.72
CA ARG A 56 -1.66 7.33 4.25
C ARG A 56 -1.68 8.06 2.92
N GLY A 57 -2.80 8.03 2.18
CA GLY A 57 -2.90 8.71 0.88
C GLY A 57 -1.96 8.18 -0.19
N ARG A 58 -1.60 6.91 -0.12
CA ARG A 58 -0.66 6.29 -1.06
C ARG A 58 -1.32 5.97 -2.39
N GLY A 59 -0.53 6.02 -3.47
CA GLY A 59 -0.99 5.60 -4.78
C GLY A 59 -1.02 4.09 -4.94
N ARG A 60 -1.71 3.63 -5.98
CA ARG A 60 -1.99 2.22 -6.25
C ARG A 60 -0.75 1.32 -6.21
N LEU A 61 0.33 1.76 -6.84
CA LEU A 61 1.55 0.95 -6.94
C LEU A 61 2.19 0.69 -5.58
N ARG A 62 2.21 1.70 -4.73
CA ARG A 62 2.77 1.54 -3.38
C ARG A 62 1.86 0.70 -2.49
N VAL A 63 0.55 0.86 -2.61
CA VAL A 63 -0.42 0.05 -1.85
C VAL A 63 -0.19 -1.43 -2.18
N LYS A 64 -0.08 -1.76 -3.46
CA LYS A 64 0.19 -3.14 -3.89
C LYS A 64 1.50 -3.67 -3.31
N ARG A 65 2.57 -2.88 -3.38
CA ARG A 65 3.87 -3.28 -2.81
C ARG A 65 3.82 -3.51 -1.32
N GLN A 66 3.04 -2.71 -0.58
CA GLN A 66 2.88 -2.89 0.86
C GLN A 66 2.17 -4.20 1.19
N ILE A 67 1.19 -4.58 0.40
CA ILE A 67 0.50 -5.86 0.57
C ILE A 67 1.47 -7.02 0.29
N GLU A 68 2.21 -6.93 -0.81
CA GLU A 68 3.19 -7.95 -1.19
C GLU A 68 4.33 -8.06 -0.16
N ALA A 69 4.70 -6.94 0.45
CA ALA A 69 5.72 -6.93 1.52
C ALA A 69 5.28 -7.72 2.76
N ALA A 70 3.98 -7.90 2.95
CA ALA A 70 3.45 -8.77 4.00
C ALA A 70 3.49 -10.26 3.63
N GLY A 71 4.02 -10.60 2.46
CA GLY A 71 4.12 -11.97 1.99
C GLY A 71 2.85 -12.49 1.33
N ILE A 72 1.96 -11.59 0.93
CA ILE A 72 0.70 -11.94 0.27
C ILE A 72 0.93 -12.01 -1.24
N SER A 73 0.28 -12.95 -1.92
CA SER A 73 0.48 -13.16 -3.35
C SER A 73 0.10 -11.92 -4.17
N SER A 74 0.75 -11.76 -5.32
CA SER A 74 0.47 -10.65 -6.24
C SER A 74 -1.00 -10.64 -6.70
N ALA A 75 -1.58 -11.81 -6.94
CA ALA A 75 -2.98 -11.93 -7.35
C ALA A 75 -3.95 -11.43 -6.28
N VAL A 76 -3.72 -11.80 -5.02
CA VAL A 76 -4.54 -11.33 -3.90
C VAL A 76 -4.34 -9.83 -3.68
N ALA A 77 -3.10 -9.36 -3.76
CA ALA A 77 -2.77 -7.93 -3.65
C ALA A 77 -3.49 -7.12 -4.73
N GLU A 78 -3.45 -7.57 -5.98
CA GLU A 78 -4.10 -6.88 -7.10
C GLU A 78 -5.60 -6.76 -6.90
N ARG A 79 -6.25 -7.85 -6.47
CA ARG A 79 -7.69 -7.82 -6.19
C ARG A 79 -8.07 -6.87 -5.07
N ALA A 80 -7.28 -6.86 -3.99
CA ALA A 80 -7.53 -5.96 -2.87
C ALA A 80 -7.39 -4.49 -3.28
N VAL A 81 -6.38 -4.18 -4.08
CA VAL A 81 -6.16 -2.84 -4.61
C VAL A 81 -7.31 -2.45 -5.55
N ASP A 82 -7.71 -3.34 -6.46
CA ASP A 82 -8.83 -3.09 -7.38
C ASP A 82 -10.11 -2.75 -6.62
N GLU A 83 -10.43 -3.51 -5.58
CA GLU A 83 -11.63 -3.27 -4.77
C GLU A 83 -11.61 -1.89 -4.10
N VAL A 84 -10.50 -1.52 -3.50
CA VAL A 84 -10.40 -0.22 -2.81
C VAL A 84 -10.47 0.93 -3.81
N PHE A 85 -9.81 0.79 -4.96
CA PHE A 85 -9.76 1.86 -5.96
C PHE A 85 -11.01 1.93 -6.85
N GLN A 86 -12.00 1.04 -6.69
CA GLN A 86 -13.30 1.21 -7.31
C GLN A 86 -14.00 2.49 -6.85
N ASP A 87 -13.84 2.85 -5.58
CA ASP A 87 -14.50 4.01 -4.97
C ASP A 87 -13.54 5.18 -4.75
N VAL A 88 -12.31 5.09 -5.27
CA VAL A 88 -11.28 6.12 -5.10
C VAL A 88 -10.88 6.67 -6.46
N ASP A 89 -10.96 7.98 -6.61
CA ASP A 89 -10.44 8.66 -7.80
C ASP A 89 -8.92 8.81 -7.66
N PRO A 90 -8.13 8.14 -8.51
CA PRO A 90 -6.67 8.23 -8.42
C PRO A 90 -6.14 9.64 -8.63
N ASP A 91 -6.79 10.44 -9.47
CA ASP A 91 -6.36 11.81 -9.73
C ASP A 91 -6.63 12.72 -8.53
N ALA A 92 -7.78 12.56 -7.88
CA ALA A 92 -8.07 13.30 -6.64
C ALA A 92 -7.07 12.96 -5.54
N LEU A 93 -6.71 11.69 -5.41
CA LEU A 93 -5.72 11.23 -4.45
C LEU A 93 -4.35 11.84 -4.72
N LEU A 94 -3.94 11.87 -5.99
CA LEU A 94 -2.68 12.48 -6.43
C LEU A 94 -2.66 13.99 -6.15
N HIS A 95 -3.73 14.68 -6.50
CA HIS A 95 -3.83 16.12 -6.24
C HIS A 95 -3.75 16.42 -4.73
N ALA A 96 -4.42 15.64 -3.90
CA ALA A 96 -4.33 15.80 -2.46
C ALA A 96 -2.91 15.60 -1.93
N ALA A 97 -2.19 14.62 -2.46
CA ALA A 97 -0.80 14.36 -2.09
C ALA A 97 0.11 15.53 -2.51
N LEU A 98 -0.09 16.04 -3.72
CA LEU A 98 0.66 17.18 -4.23
C LEU A 98 0.37 18.43 -3.39
N ASP A 99 -0.90 18.73 -3.11
CA ASP A 99 -1.30 19.91 -2.35
C ASP A 99 -0.68 19.93 -0.96
N ARG A 100 -0.66 18.79 -0.29
CA ARG A 100 -0.01 18.68 1.03
C ARG A 100 1.47 19.02 0.97
N ARG A 101 2.13 18.64 -0.12
CA ARG A 101 3.56 18.86 -0.30
C ARG A 101 3.88 20.28 -0.74
N LEU A 102 3.00 20.89 -1.55
CA LEU A 102 3.16 22.26 -2.02
C LEU A 102 3.01 23.30 -0.89
N ARG A 103 2.16 23.00 0.09
CA ARG A 103 1.90 23.91 1.22
C ARG A 103 1.53 25.34 0.75
N GLY A 104 0.66 25.42 -0.25
CA GLY A 104 0.20 26.69 -0.79
C GLY A 104 1.11 27.35 -1.81
N ARG A 105 2.25 26.75 -2.13
CA ARG A 105 3.15 27.28 -3.17
C ARG A 105 2.50 27.14 -4.54
N THR A 106 2.59 28.19 -5.34
CA THR A 106 2.00 28.25 -6.68
C THR A 106 3.03 28.19 -7.79
N GLU A 107 4.31 28.37 -7.46
CA GLU A 107 5.41 28.38 -8.41
C GLU A 107 6.52 27.46 -7.95
N LEU A 108 7.11 26.73 -8.89
CA LEU A 108 8.17 25.76 -8.62
C LEU A 108 9.34 25.96 -9.55
N THR A 109 10.55 25.84 -9.01
CA THR A 109 11.77 25.73 -9.82
C THR A 109 11.82 24.33 -10.45
N ASP A 110 12.68 24.16 -11.46
CA ASP A 110 12.90 22.84 -12.06
C ASP A 110 13.41 21.83 -11.03
N ARG A 111 14.23 22.28 -10.09
CA ARG A 111 14.71 21.43 -9.00
C ARG A 111 13.57 20.97 -8.08
N ASP A 112 12.65 21.87 -7.76
CA ASP A 112 11.46 21.53 -6.97
C ASP A 112 10.61 20.51 -7.69
N ARG A 113 10.41 20.67 -9.01
CA ARG A 113 9.63 19.74 -9.83
C ARG A 113 10.25 18.35 -9.82
N ALA A 114 11.56 18.27 -10.00
CA ALA A 114 12.27 16.98 -9.98
C ALA A 114 12.12 16.28 -8.63
N ARG A 115 12.20 17.05 -7.55
CA ARG A 115 12.07 16.53 -6.19
C ARG A 115 10.65 16.03 -5.93
N LEU A 116 9.64 16.79 -6.35
CA LEU A 116 8.23 16.39 -6.23
C LEU A 116 7.91 15.15 -7.07
N TYR A 117 8.45 15.10 -8.28
CA TYR A 117 8.29 13.96 -9.16
C TYR A 117 8.76 12.67 -8.46
N ARG A 118 9.98 12.68 -7.94
CA ARG A 118 10.53 11.52 -7.22
C ARG A 118 9.70 11.16 -5.98
N TYR A 119 9.27 12.18 -5.24
CA TYR A 119 8.45 11.96 -4.05
C TYR A 119 7.14 11.27 -4.41
N LEU A 120 6.43 11.78 -5.40
CA LEU A 120 5.11 11.24 -5.79
C LEU A 120 5.23 9.85 -6.40
N LEU A 121 6.28 9.57 -7.18
CA LEU A 121 6.55 8.21 -7.63
C LEU A 121 6.77 7.27 -6.43
N GLY A 122 7.52 7.72 -5.44
CA GLY A 122 7.74 6.95 -4.21
C GLY A 122 6.47 6.69 -3.42
N GLN A 123 5.47 7.58 -3.54
CA GLN A 123 4.16 7.39 -2.93
C GLN A 123 3.29 6.40 -3.70
N GLY A 124 3.72 5.96 -4.87
CA GLY A 124 3.03 4.93 -5.64
C GLY A 124 2.16 5.44 -6.77
N PHE A 125 2.28 6.71 -7.14
CA PHE A 125 1.51 7.28 -8.25
C PHE A 125 2.17 7.00 -9.59
N ASP A 126 1.33 6.89 -10.64
CA ASP A 126 1.78 6.64 -12.00
C ASP A 126 2.58 7.83 -12.55
N SER A 127 3.70 7.54 -13.22
CA SER A 127 4.62 8.57 -13.71
C SER A 127 3.97 9.55 -14.69
N ASP A 128 3.14 9.06 -15.61
CA ASP A 128 2.50 9.91 -16.60
C ASP A 128 1.50 10.87 -15.95
N ARG A 129 0.76 10.39 -14.97
CA ARG A 129 -0.17 11.23 -14.21
C ARG A 129 0.56 12.27 -13.37
N VAL A 130 1.68 11.88 -12.75
CA VAL A 130 2.52 12.81 -11.97
C VAL A 130 3.05 13.91 -12.87
N LEU A 131 3.57 13.57 -14.05
CA LEU A 131 4.07 14.57 -14.99
C LEU A 131 2.97 15.53 -15.43
N ALA A 132 1.77 15.01 -15.72
CA ALA A 132 0.64 15.83 -16.13
C ALA A 132 0.24 16.84 -15.04
N VAL A 133 0.17 16.39 -13.79
CA VAL A 133 -0.19 17.24 -12.64
C VAL A 133 0.88 18.32 -12.42
N LEU A 134 2.15 17.96 -12.51
CA LEU A 134 3.23 18.92 -12.30
C LEU A 134 3.28 19.99 -13.38
N ARG A 135 2.86 19.69 -14.62
CA ARG A 135 2.76 20.69 -15.68
C ARG A 135 1.74 21.79 -15.37
N GLY A 136 0.74 21.47 -14.56
CA GLY A 136 -0.28 22.43 -14.15
C GLY A 136 0.18 23.41 -13.07
N VAL A 137 1.36 23.19 -12.46
CA VAL A 137 1.92 24.08 -11.45
C VAL A 137 2.85 25.09 -12.15
N GLY A 138 2.74 26.37 -11.79
CA GLY A 138 3.53 27.43 -12.39
C GLY A 138 5.04 27.27 -12.25
N ARG A 139 5.80 27.85 -13.18
CA ARG A 139 7.26 27.87 -13.14
C ARG A 139 7.78 29.22 -12.67
N THR A 140 8.81 29.15 -11.85
CA THR A 140 9.56 30.35 -11.44
C THR A 140 10.64 30.65 -12.45
#